data_dfc0672736accd0a5276bd3c085d0c5b
#
_entry.id   dfc0672736accd0a5276bd3c085d0c5b
#
_cell.length_a   1.000
_cell.length_b   1.000
_cell.length_c   1.000
_cell.angle_alpha   90.00
_cell.angle_beta   90.00
_cell.angle_gamma   90.00
#
_symmetry.space_group_name_H-M   'P 1'
#
loop_
_entity.id
_entity.type
_entity.pdbx_description
1 polymer ?
#
loop_
_entity_poly.entity_id
_entity_poly.type
_entity_poly.pdbx_seq_one_letter_code
_entity_poly.pdbx_strand_id
1 'polypeptide(L)'
;MRGKKTSAITAIALTVLLAGCGTSSTTTSAPSASPAATGATNASTATPAAKKVTITAQGFKPDQKEKNDQLDQRIARFKAKNPNVEFKKDDWQYNPLEIGIKMASNSAPTEYTTYATEGKVLVDKKWVADITDSMNAWEHSKDMNDLLSKPFVVNGKTYGVPIDGYVMTITLNKKLFKEKGVELPPMDWTWDDLLAAARKINDPVKGIAGFIPMGKGPEAGWNWTNFLYAAGGDVQKLDGGKVVGIFNSDAGLKALEFYKKLKDENLIPQNWALGYGDALSAFSQGRGAMVMCGSGNAADAAINEGGISKEDMVVYPMPALTKGGKHTGVLGGNYRVINPKSDKDQQTVAFKWITDEYFTDDFLNSTKKEIEDRKTKNRVYIPQPINYWKDSSDFGKKYTDLLAKYDNVFKYDPQLLSLWDGKPEAQYEAQKYYTEMANVIQKVFTTKDVDLKKALTDASNKVQTEVFDKVKVE
;
A
#
# COMPACT_ATOMS: atom_id res chain seq x y z
N MET A 1 -35.27 34.57 21.70
CA MET A 1 -34.55 35.87 21.77
C MET A 1 -33.48 35.87 20.68
N ARG A 2 -33.58 36.91 19.87
CA ARG A 2 -32.79 37.17 18.67
C ARG A 2 -31.34 37.56 19.00
N GLY A 3 -30.39 37.20 18.12
CA GLY A 3 -29.07 37.78 18.09
C GLY A 3 -28.35 37.46 16.78
N LYS A 4 -28.70 38.18 15.70
CA LYS A 4 -27.92 38.25 14.45
C LYS A 4 -26.66 39.09 14.70
N LYS A 5 -25.50 38.65 14.21
CA LYS A 5 -24.37 39.54 13.96
C LYS A 5 -23.84 39.30 12.53
N THR A 6 -23.97 40.33 11.76
CA THR A 6 -23.47 40.61 10.42
C THR A 6 -21.97 40.84 10.47
N SER A 7 -21.22 40.24 9.53
CA SER A 7 -19.80 40.56 9.28
C SER A 7 -19.66 41.36 7.99
N ALA A 8 -18.93 42.44 8.10
CA ALA A 8 -18.63 43.36 7.02
C ALA A 8 -17.46 42.88 6.18
N ILE A 9 -17.61 43.03 4.87
CA ILE A 9 -16.60 42.84 3.83
C ILE A 9 -15.78 44.12 3.72
N THR A 10 -14.47 44.04 3.82
CA THR A 10 -13.58 45.15 3.50
C THR A 10 -12.76 44.78 2.27
N ALA A 11 -13.05 45.47 1.18
CA ALA A 11 -12.26 45.48 -0.04
C ALA A 11 -11.14 46.52 0.10
N ILE A 12 -9.90 46.14 -0.25
CA ILE A 12 -8.79 47.10 -0.41
C ILE A 12 -8.29 47.02 -1.85
N ALA A 13 -8.25 48.17 -2.45
CA ALA A 13 -7.99 48.43 -3.84
C ALA A 13 -6.46 48.43 -4.16
N LEU A 14 -6.22 48.08 -5.39
CA LEU A 14 -4.96 48.09 -6.14
C LEU A 14 -4.49 49.54 -6.37
N THR A 15 -3.19 49.81 -6.22
CA THR A 15 -2.55 50.95 -6.83
C THR A 15 -1.27 50.56 -7.53
N VAL A 16 -1.29 50.75 -8.84
CA VAL A 16 -0.17 50.61 -9.77
C VAL A 16 0.57 51.96 -9.79
N LEU A 17 1.88 51.94 -9.73
CA LEU A 17 2.75 53.06 -10.12
C LEU A 17 3.88 52.58 -11.03
N LEU A 18 3.78 52.98 -12.29
CA LEU A 18 4.85 53.00 -13.31
C LEU A 18 5.63 54.31 -13.22
N ALA A 19 6.93 54.26 -13.36
CA ALA A 19 7.82 55.25 -13.98
C ALA A 19 9.26 54.78 -13.73
N GLY A 20 10.23 54.80 -14.61
CA GLY A 20 10.42 55.40 -15.92
C GLY A 20 11.93 55.38 -16.22
N CYS A 21 12.24 55.36 -17.45
CA CYS A 21 13.57 55.28 -18.12
C CYS A 21 14.63 56.26 -17.63
N GLY A 22 15.89 55.87 -17.83
CA GLY A 22 17.05 56.79 -17.79
C GLY A 22 18.30 56.15 -18.36
N THR A 23 18.51 56.32 -19.66
CA THR A 23 19.76 56.07 -20.41
C THR A 23 20.77 57.20 -20.10
N SER A 24 22.06 56.86 -20.03
CA SER A 24 23.14 57.70 -20.56
C SER A 24 24.47 56.96 -20.68
N SER A 25 24.96 56.97 -21.85
CA SER A 25 26.29 56.60 -22.35
C SER A 25 27.34 57.68 -22.02
N THR A 26 28.62 57.32 -21.96
CA THR A 26 29.79 57.92 -22.64
C THR A 26 31.08 57.32 -22.08
N THR A 27 31.79 56.63 -22.89
CA THR A 27 32.98 56.83 -23.76
C THR A 27 34.32 57.18 -23.08
N THR A 28 35.32 56.36 -23.53
CA THR A 28 36.74 56.60 -23.84
C THR A 28 37.74 56.77 -22.68
N SER A 29 38.78 55.93 -22.64
CA SER A 29 40.02 55.94 -23.44
C SER A 29 41.02 54.90 -22.89
N ALA A 30 41.64 54.18 -23.81
CA ALA A 30 42.94 53.51 -23.57
C ALA A 30 44.07 54.52 -23.77
N PRO A 31 45.32 54.27 -23.33
CA PRO A 31 46.22 53.34 -23.99
C PRO A 31 47.34 52.68 -23.16
N SER A 32 47.94 51.71 -23.82
CA SER A 32 49.42 51.41 -23.90
C SER A 32 50.05 50.35 -23.02
N ALA A 33 50.29 49.20 -23.69
CA ALA A 33 51.58 48.46 -23.86
C ALA A 33 52.43 47.97 -22.69
N SER A 34 52.41 46.66 -22.53
CA SER A 34 53.47 45.59 -22.58
C SER A 34 54.80 45.79 -21.79
N PRO A 35 55.53 44.69 -21.39
CA PRO A 35 55.52 43.33 -21.86
C PRO A 35 55.68 42.21 -20.81
N ALA A 36 55.27 41.01 -21.26
CA ALA A 36 55.76 39.66 -20.97
C ALA A 36 56.40 39.27 -19.63
N ALA A 37 55.72 38.35 -18.95
CA ALA A 37 56.37 37.29 -18.17
C ALA A 37 55.62 35.97 -18.43
N THR A 38 56.34 35.04 -19.02
CA THR A 38 55.94 33.63 -19.22
C THR A 38 55.82 32.93 -17.87
N GLY A 39 54.58 32.75 -17.44
CA GLY A 39 54.25 31.86 -16.34
C GLY A 39 53.35 30.74 -16.90
N ALA A 40 53.84 29.51 -16.89
CA ALA A 40 53.06 28.33 -17.23
C ALA A 40 51.89 28.20 -16.24
N THR A 41 50.72 28.62 -16.64
CA THR A 41 49.48 28.33 -15.92
C THR A 41 49.06 26.89 -16.27
N ASN A 42 49.25 25.99 -15.30
CA ASN A 42 48.48 24.73 -15.28
C ASN A 42 47.01 25.10 -15.39
N ALA A 43 46.44 24.93 -16.58
CA ALA A 43 44.99 24.93 -16.77
C ALA A 43 44.44 23.70 -16.02
N SER A 44 44.05 23.90 -14.78
CA SER A 44 43.17 22.98 -14.10
C SER A 44 41.91 22.92 -14.98
N THR A 45 41.74 21.84 -15.69
CA THR A 45 40.47 21.50 -16.37
C THR A 45 39.41 21.36 -15.29
N ALA A 46 38.74 22.46 -14.96
CA ALA A 46 37.55 22.43 -14.13
C ALA A 46 36.54 21.47 -14.81
N THR A 47 36.34 20.32 -14.22
CA THR A 47 35.25 19.40 -14.60
C THR A 47 33.96 20.24 -14.64
N PRO A 48 33.19 20.23 -15.73
CA PRO A 48 31.96 21.00 -15.80
C PRO A 48 31.10 20.67 -14.58
N ALA A 49 30.63 21.69 -13.85
CA ALA A 49 29.76 21.50 -12.72
C ALA A 49 28.54 20.65 -13.18
N ALA A 50 28.33 19.52 -12.51
CA ALA A 50 27.26 18.60 -12.88
C ALA A 50 25.91 19.36 -12.91
N LYS A 51 25.13 19.18 -13.96
CA LYS A 51 23.81 19.81 -14.14
C LYS A 51 22.95 19.54 -12.92
N LYS A 52 22.39 20.59 -12.30
CA LYS A 52 21.42 20.44 -11.21
C LYS A 52 20.14 19.80 -11.70
N VAL A 53 19.67 18.77 -11.00
CA VAL A 53 18.43 18.07 -11.27
C VAL A 53 17.51 18.23 -10.06
N THR A 54 16.31 18.76 -10.28
CA THR A 54 15.30 18.88 -9.22
C THR A 54 14.22 17.81 -9.42
N ILE A 55 13.96 17.00 -8.40
CA ILE A 55 12.85 16.06 -8.37
C ILE A 55 11.85 16.47 -7.30
N THR A 56 10.57 16.13 -7.53
CA THR A 56 9.52 16.26 -6.51
C THR A 56 9.25 14.90 -5.92
N ALA A 57 9.65 14.70 -4.65
CA ALA A 57 9.39 13.50 -3.90
C ALA A 57 8.02 13.58 -3.21
N GLN A 58 7.34 12.43 -3.11
CA GLN A 58 6.15 12.32 -2.29
C GLN A 58 6.50 12.54 -0.82
N GLY A 59 5.85 13.53 -0.20
CA GLY A 59 5.96 13.87 1.21
C GLY A 59 4.76 13.35 2.01
N PHE A 60 4.62 13.90 3.20
CA PHE A 60 3.52 13.60 4.12
C PHE A 60 2.83 14.88 4.55
N LYS A 61 1.58 14.76 5.02
CA LYS A 61 0.83 15.90 5.54
C LYS A 61 1.57 16.54 6.73
N PRO A 62 1.40 17.86 6.97
CA PRO A 62 2.13 18.58 8.01
C PRO A 62 1.96 18.01 9.43
N ASP A 63 0.80 17.40 9.72
CA ASP A 63 0.51 16.75 11.01
C ASP A 63 1.28 15.43 11.22
N GLN A 64 1.79 14.82 10.16
CA GLN A 64 2.63 13.61 10.20
C GLN A 64 4.12 13.96 10.40
N LYS A 65 4.42 14.69 11.47
CA LYS A 65 5.75 15.25 11.72
C LYS A 65 6.87 14.21 11.68
N GLU A 66 6.70 13.09 12.38
CA GLU A 66 7.73 12.03 12.46
C GLU A 66 8.10 11.48 11.06
N LYS A 67 7.11 11.27 10.22
CA LYS A 67 7.34 10.79 8.84
C LYS A 67 8.05 11.84 7.98
N ASN A 68 7.70 13.12 8.16
CA ASN A 68 8.39 14.21 7.47
C ASN A 68 9.84 14.36 7.95
N ASP A 69 10.11 14.21 9.23
CA ASP A 69 11.47 14.24 9.79
C ASP A 69 12.33 13.08 9.24
N GLN A 70 11.77 11.88 9.12
CA GLN A 70 12.42 10.71 8.50
C GLN A 70 12.72 10.94 7.01
N LEU A 71 11.77 11.51 6.27
CA LEU A 71 11.94 11.88 4.87
C LEU A 71 13.07 12.93 4.71
N ASP A 72 13.11 13.94 5.56
CA ASP A 72 14.16 14.98 5.52
C ASP A 72 15.55 14.40 5.80
N GLN A 73 15.66 13.47 6.74
CA GLN A 73 16.90 12.75 6.99
C GLN A 73 17.33 11.90 5.79
N ARG A 74 16.38 11.22 5.13
CA ARG A 74 16.64 10.46 3.91
C ARG A 74 17.12 11.37 2.79
N ILE A 75 16.44 12.49 2.56
CA ILE A 75 16.84 13.49 1.56
C ILE A 75 18.26 14.00 1.83
N ALA A 76 18.59 14.29 3.09
CA ALA A 76 19.93 14.75 3.46
C ALA A 76 21.00 13.69 3.14
N ARG A 77 20.76 12.41 3.47
CA ARG A 77 21.69 11.32 3.14
C ARG A 77 21.85 11.15 1.63
N PHE A 78 20.77 11.20 0.88
CA PHE A 78 20.81 11.09 -0.57
C PHE A 78 21.56 12.25 -1.23
N LYS A 79 21.31 13.49 -0.79
CA LYS A 79 22.02 14.68 -1.30
C LYS A 79 23.51 14.66 -0.99
N ALA A 80 23.93 14.10 0.14
CA ALA A 80 25.34 13.92 0.46
C ALA A 80 26.09 13.05 -0.59
N LYS A 81 25.40 12.03 -1.12
CA LYS A 81 25.91 11.15 -2.19
C LYS A 81 25.70 11.76 -3.60
N ASN A 82 24.73 12.66 -3.77
CA ASN A 82 24.30 13.23 -5.04
C ASN A 82 24.16 14.77 -4.92
N PRO A 83 25.27 15.53 -4.84
CA PRO A 83 25.25 16.98 -4.51
C PRO A 83 24.59 17.85 -5.58
N ASN A 84 24.40 17.33 -6.79
CA ASN A 84 23.71 18.01 -7.88
C ASN A 84 22.19 17.80 -7.87
N VAL A 85 21.65 17.07 -6.87
CA VAL A 85 20.20 16.80 -6.79
C VAL A 85 19.54 17.72 -5.78
N GLU A 86 18.45 18.35 -6.19
CA GLU A 86 17.56 19.15 -5.34
C GLU A 86 16.20 18.49 -5.22
N PHE A 87 15.54 18.68 -4.07
CA PHE A 87 14.25 18.10 -3.77
C PHE A 87 13.18 19.18 -3.55
N LYS A 88 12.01 18.95 -4.11
CA LYS A 88 10.74 19.51 -3.66
C LYS A 88 9.95 18.39 -2.98
N LYS A 89 9.12 18.74 -2.01
CA LYS A 89 8.19 17.78 -1.37
C LYS A 89 6.77 18.14 -1.78
N ASP A 90 5.97 17.11 -2.09
CA ASP A 90 4.52 17.23 -2.33
C ASP A 90 3.81 16.31 -1.34
N ASP A 91 2.90 16.83 -0.54
CA ASP A 91 2.17 16.08 0.50
C ASP A 91 0.95 15.33 -0.05
N TRP A 92 0.71 15.39 -1.36
CA TRP A 92 -0.34 14.63 -2.00
C TRP A 92 -0.12 13.14 -1.83
N GLN A 93 -1.18 12.45 -1.40
CA GLN A 93 -1.21 10.99 -1.35
C GLN A 93 -1.99 10.47 -2.56
N TYR A 94 -1.52 9.38 -3.14
CA TYR A 94 -2.16 8.79 -4.31
C TYR A 94 -3.66 8.57 -4.08
N ASN A 95 -4.44 9.03 -5.03
CA ASN A 95 -5.87 8.81 -5.07
C ASN A 95 -6.28 8.47 -6.52
N PRO A 96 -6.88 7.28 -6.78
CA PRO A 96 -7.30 6.86 -8.11
C PRO A 96 -8.25 7.84 -8.80
N LEU A 97 -9.00 8.63 -8.03
CA LEU A 97 -9.93 9.62 -8.56
C LEU A 97 -9.26 10.96 -8.93
N GLU A 98 -8.09 11.24 -8.38
CA GLU A 98 -7.39 12.52 -8.53
C GLU A 98 -6.19 12.45 -9.49
N ILE A 99 -5.56 11.28 -9.66
CA ILE A 99 -4.34 11.12 -10.47
C ILE A 99 -4.53 11.65 -11.89
N GLY A 100 -5.70 11.46 -12.50
CA GLY A 100 -6.01 11.97 -13.82
C GLY A 100 -5.94 13.49 -13.89
N ILE A 101 -6.45 14.20 -12.90
CA ILE A 101 -6.40 15.65 -12.77
C ILE A 101 -4.95 16.12 -12.58
N LYS A 102 -4.21 15.46 -11.69
CA LYS A 102 -2.77 15.73 -11.44
C LYS A 102 -1.94 15.57 -12.71
N MET A 103 -2.18 14.51 -13.49
CA MET A 103 -1.50 14.28 -14.77
C MET A 103 -1.89 15.33 -15.81
N ALA A 104 -3.17 15.69 -15.93
CA ALA A 104 -3.62 16.70 -16.89
C ALA A 104 -3.03 18.09 -16.59
N SER A 105 -2.96 18.48 -15.33
CA SER A 105 -2.43 19.78 -14.88
C SER A 105 -0.92 19.83 -14.72
N ASN A 106 -0.18 18.76 -15.02
CA ASN A 106 1.27 18.63 -14.79
C ASN A 106 1.68 18.87 -13.33
N SER A 107 0.79 18.56 -12.36
CA SER A 107 1.05 18.74 -10.93
C SER A 107 1.29 17.43 -10.18
N ALA A 108 1.42 16.30 -10.88
CA ALA A 108 1.85 15.05 -10.27
C ALA A 108 3.34 15.12 -9.90
N PRO A 109 3.76 14.60 -8.73
CA PRO A 109 5.16 14.55 -8.33
C PRO A 109 6.04 13.80 -9.35
N THR A 110 7.36 13.97 -9.28
CA THR A 110 8.30 13.21 -10.12
C THR A 110 8.23 11.72 -9.82
N GLU A 111 8.07 11.38 -8.53
CA GLU A 111 7.80 10.00 -8.09
C GLU A 111 6.64 10.01 -7.08
N TYR A 112 5.88 8.93 -7.06
CA TYR A 112 4.78 8.77 -6.11
C TYR A 112 4.52 7.29 -5.81
N THR A 113 3.94 7.04 -4.63
CA THR A 113 3.52 5.72 -4.21
C THR A 113 2.10 5.43 -4.69
N THR A 114 1.84 4.22 -5.15
CA THR A 114 0.53 3.74 -5.59
C THR A 114 0.32 2.29 -5.18
N TYR A 115 -0.83 1.71 -5.52
CA TYR A 115 -1.26 0.38 -5.10
C TYR A 115 -1.05 -0.68 -6.20
N ALA A 116 -0.95 -1.95 -5.82
CA ALA A 116 -0.86 -3.08 -6.73
C ALA A 116 -1.99 -3.13 -7.77
N THR A 117 -3.21 -2.67 -7.41
CA THR A 117 -4.37 -2.61 -8.30
C THR A 117 -4.23 -1.66 -9.47
N GLU A 118 -3.30 -0.71 -9.39
CA GLU A 118 -3.23 0.41 -10.32
C GLU A 118 -2.27 0.17 -11.50
N GLY A 119 -1.42 -0.86 -11.43
CA GLY A 119 -0.35 -1.07 -12.39
C GLY A 119 -0.82 -1.01 -13.84
N LYS A 120 -1.80 -1.84 -14.20
CA LYS A 120 -2.31 -1.89 -15.57
C LYS A 120 -3.01 -0.60 -15.99
N VAL A 121 -3.83 -0.01 -15.11
CA VAL A 121 -4.56 1.24 -15.39
C VAL A 121 -3.59 2.40 -15.64
N LEU A 122 -2.56 2.53 -14.80
CA LEU A 122 -1.58 3.61 -14.93
C LEU A 122 -0.74 3.47 -16.20
N VAL A 123 -0.40 2.23 -16.59
CA VAL A 123 0.34 1.95 -17.83
C VAL A 123 -0.50 2.29 -19.04
N ASP A 124 -1.75 1.81 -19.14
CA ASP A 124 -2.65 2.05 -20.25
C ASP A 124 -2.93 3.56 -20.45
N LYS A 125 -3.04 4.29 -19.35
CA LYS A 125 -3.22 5.76 -19.39
C LYS A 125 -1.92 6.53 -19.62
N LYS A 126 -0.78 5.87 -19.72
CA LYS A 126 0.55 6.49 -19.87
C LYS A 126 0.83 7.49 -18.71
N TRP A 127 0.48 7.11 -17.50
CA TRP A 127 0.69 7.92 -16.28
C TRP A 127 1.90 7.48 -15.47
N VAL A 128 2.58 6.43 -15.90
CA VAL A 128 3.83 5.92 -15.32
C VAL A 128 4.90 5.74 -16.40
N ALA A 129 6.15 6.00 -16.05
CA ALA A 129 7.29 5.84 -16.93
C ALA A 129 7.70 4.36 -17.05
N ASP A 130 8.13 3.96 -18.24
CA ASP A 130 8.85 2.70 -18.45
C ASP A 130 10.24 2.82 -17.82
N ILE A 131 10.50 1.98 -16.80
CA ILE A 131 11.77 1.92 -16.07
C ILE A 131 12.55 0.64 -16.35
N THR A 132 12.20 -0.10 -17.41
CA THR A 132 12.78 -1.40 -17.75
C THR A 132 14.31 -1.34 -17.84
N ASP A 133 14.84 -0.33 -18.56
CA ASP A 133 16.29 -0.18 -18.72
C ASP A 133 16.99 0.10 -17.40
N SER A 134 16.38 0.95 -16.56
CA SER A 134 16.90 1.25 -15.21
C SER A 134 16.90 0.01 -14.32
N MET A 135 15.81 -0.77 -14.37
CA MET A 135 15.72 -2.04 -13.63
C MET A 135 16.75 -3.06 -14.12
N ASN A 136 16.90 -3.23 -15.42
CA ASN A 136 17.87 -4.18 -15.99
C ASN A 136 19.32 -3.81 -15.67
N ALA A 137 19.61 -2.52 -15.59
CA ALA A 137 20.95 -2.02 -15.25
C ALA A 137 21.22 -2.04 -13.73
N TRP A 138 20.22 -2.22 -12.91
CA TRP A 138 20.37 -2.22 -11.46
C TRP A 138 20.82 -3.61 -10.97
N GLU A 139 21.94 -3.65 -10.25
CA GLU A 139 22.59 -4.90 -9.80
C GLU A 139 21.71 -5.82 -8.95
N HIS A 140 20.74 -5.25 -8.22
CA HIS A 140 19.83 -5.98 -7.35
C HIS A 140 18.52 -6.41 -8.02
N SER A 141 18.32 -6.15 -9.32
CA SER A 141 17.07 -6.49 -10.00
C SER A 141 16.71 -8.00 -9.89
N LYS A 142 17.73 -8.88 -9.94
CA LYS A 142 17.57 -10.35 -9.78
C LYS A 142 17.20 -10.79 -8.38
N ASP A 143 17.48 -9.95 -7.38
CA ASP A 143 17.23 -10.23 -5.96
C ASP A 143 15.83 -9.79 -5.54
N MET A 144 15.13 -9.06 -6.42
CA MET A 144 13.73 -8.65 -6.20
C MET A 144 12.79 -9.85 -6.16
N ASN A 145 11.76 -9.77 -5.33
CA ASN A 145 10.72 -10.78 -5.24
C ASN A 145 9.84 -10.75 -6.50
N ASP A 146 9.89 -11.83 -7.28
CA ASP A 146 9.18 -11.93 -8.56
C ASP A 146 7.65 -11.80 -8.41
N LEU A 147 7.10 -12.30 -7.30
CA LEU A 147 5.67 -12.23 -7.02
C LEU A 147 5.22 -10.77 -6.84
N LEU A 148 5.98 -9.99 -6.06
CA LEU A 148 5.67 -8.59 -5.80
C LEU A 148 5.98 -7.69 -7.01
N SER A 149 6.82 -8.12 -7.93
CA SER A 149 7.12 -7.33 -9.14
C SER A 149 6.00 -7.39 -10.19
N LYS A 150 5.22 -8.48 -10.22
CA LYS A 150 4.21 -8.76 -11.26
C LYS A 150 3.19 -7.65 -11.53
N PRO A 151 2.59 -6.98 -10.53
CA PRO A 151 1.55 -5.97 -10.78
C PRO A 151 1.99 -4.81 -11.66
N PHE A 152 3.29 -4.49 -11.68
CA PHE A 152 3.87 -3.41 -12.49
C PHE A 152 4.75 -3.91 -13.62
N VAL A 153 4.62 -5.18 -14.00
CA VAL A 153 5.20 -5.73 -15.24
C VAL A 153 4.08 -5.93 -16.25
N VAL A 154 4.05 -5.09 -17.27
CA VAL A 154 3.03 -5.08 -18.32
C VAL A 154 3.71 -5.23 -19.68
N ASN A 155 3.28 -6.22 -20.47
CA ASN A 155 3.85 -6.52 -21.79
C ASN A 155 5.39 -6.68 -21.75
N GLY A 156 5.92 -7.32 -20.71
CA GLY A 156 7.35 -7.55 -20.53
C GLY A 156 8.17 -6.33 -20.11
N LYS A 157 7.54 -5.21 -19.82
CA LYS A 157 8.15 -3.96 -19.38
C LYS A 157 7.82 -3.67 -17.92
N THR A 158 8.78 -3.09 -17.20
CA THR A 158 8.64 -2.72 -15.79
C THR A 158 8.29 -1.25 -15.64
N TYR A 159 7.30 -0.95 -14.78
CA TYR A 159 6.78 0.41 -14.59
C TYR A 159 6.75 0.86 -13.12
N GLY A 160 7.08 -0.01 -12.18
CA GLY A 160 7.11 0.34 -10.75
C GLY A 160 8.02 -0.57 -9.95
N VAL A 161 8.46 -0.08 -8.80
CA VAL A 161 9.31 -0.81 -7.85
C VAL A 161 8.47 -1.10 -6.59
N PRO A 162 8.30 -2.37 -6.18
CA PRO A 162 7.56 -2.70 -4.97
C PRO A 162 8.28 -2.16 -3.73
N ILE A 163 7.54 -1.54 -2.82
CA ILE A 163 8.03 -1.09 -1.51
C ILE A 163 7.79 -2.18 -0.47
N ASP A 164 6.59 -2.72 -0.50
CA ASP A 164 6.10 -3.76 0.40
C ASP A 164 5.11 -4.66 -0.33
N GLY A 165 4.74 -5.73 0.33
CA GLY A 165 3.67 -6.61 -0.10
C GLY A 165 2.99 -7.28 1.07
N TYR A 166 1.79 -7.75 0.83
CA TYR A 166 1.04 -8.55 1.80
C TYR A 166 0.20 -9.60 1.09
N VAL A 167 -0.03 -10.69 1.78
CA VAL A 167 -1.14 -11.61 1.49
C VAL A 167 -2.14 -11.48 2.63
N MET A 168 -3.42 -11.45 2.31
CA MET A 168 -4.46 -11.39 3.33
C MET A 168 -4.47 -12.66 4.17
N THR A 169 -4.58 -12.47 5.47
CA THR A 169 -4.50 -13.49 6.51
C THR A 169 -5.60 -13.27 7.54
N ILE A 170 -5.76 -14.21 8.46
CA ILE A 170 -6.61 -14.03 9.64
C ILE A 170 -5.74 -14.11 10.89
N THR A 171 -5.79 -13.07 11.72
CA THR A 171 -5.11 -13.05 13.01
C THR A 171 -6.07 -13.51 14.09
N LEU A 172 -5.64 -14.46 14.93
CA LEU A 172 -6.40 -15.05 16.03
C LEU A 172 -5.84 -14.56 17.36
N ASN A 173 -6.75 -14.21 18.28
CA ASN A 173 -6.45 -13.89 19.68
C ASN A 173 -6.53 -15.17 20.51
N LYS A 174 -5.41 -15.86 20.72
CA LYS A 174 -5.32 -17.12 21.47
C LYS A 174 -5.80 -16.99 22.91
N LYS A 175 -5.67 -15.80 23.52
CA LYS A 175 -6.18 -15.56 24.87
C LYS A 175 -7.68 -15.80 24.96
N LEU A 176 -8.47 -15.30 23.98
CA LEU A 176 -9.91 -15.53 23.94
C LEU A 176 -10.25 -17.01 23.69
N PHE A 177 -9.48 -17.71 22.85
CA PHE A 177 -9.65 -19.16 22.67
C PHE A 177 -9.45 -19.90 23.98
N LYS A 178 -8.34 -19.60 24.70
CA LYS A 178 -8.03 -20.21 25.98
C LYS A 178 -9.07 -19.90 27.07
N GLU A 179 -9.53 -18.66 27.17
CA GLU A 179 -10.55 -18.24 28.13
C GLU A 179 -11.89 -18.95 27.94
N LYS A 180 -12.21 -19.32 26.70
CA LYS A 180 -13.43 -20.05 26.35
C LYS A 180 -13.23 -21.57 26.29
N GLY A 181 -12.02 -22.08 26.57
CA GLY A 181 -11.72 -23.52 26.45
C GLY A 181 -11.84 -24.07 25.04
N VAL A 182 -11.53 -23.25 24.04
CA VAL A 182 -11.61 -23.60 22.61
C VAL A 182 -10.20 -23.88 22.10
N GLU A 183 -9.99 -25.07 21.58
CA GLU A 183 -8.74 -25.39 20.89
C GLU A 183 -8.58 -24.58 19.61
N LEU A 184 -7.34 -24.21 19.29
CA LEU A 184 -7.04 -23.57 18.01
C LEU A 184 -7.32 -24.56 16.86
N PRO A 185 -7.89 -24.11 15.75
CA PRO A 185 -8.02 -24.94 14.55
C PRO A 185 -6.63 -25.35 14.03
N PRO A 186 -6.50 -26.39 13.21
CA PRO A 186 -5.25 -26.69 12.52
C PRO A 186 -4.88 -25.54 11.58
N MET A 187 -3.60 -25.35 11.26
CA MET A 187 -3.18 -24.29 10.34
C MET A 187 -3.78 -24.48 8.92
N ASP A 188 -3.95 -25.73 8.47
CA ASP A 188 -4.70 -26.14 7.27
C ASP A 188 -6.20 -26.19 7.57
N TRP A 189 -6.80 -25.04 7.90
CA TRP A 189 -8.17 -24.89 8.35
C TRP A 189 -9.14 -24.51 7.23
N THR A 190 -10.43 -24.69 7.51
CA THR A 190 -11.50 -24.46 6.55
C THR A 190 -12.46 -23.34 7.02
N TRP A 191 -13.38 -22.95 6.14
CA TRP A 191 -14.50 -22.05 6.49
C TRP A 191 -15.35 -22.61 7.64
N ASP A 192 -15.57 -23.93 7.66
CA ASP A 192 -16.32 -24.58 8.72
C ASP A 192 -15.56 -24.53 10.07
N ASP A 193 -14.23 -24.65 10.05
CA ASP A 193 -13.39 -24.50 11.25
C ASP A 193 -13.47 -23.06 11.79
N LEU A 194 -13.42 -22.05 10.90
CA LEU A 194 -13.60 -20.65 11.30
C LEU A 194 -14.98 -20.44 11.96
N LEU A 195 -16.06 -20.92 11.32
CA LEU A 195 -17.40 -20.79 11.87
C LEU A 195 -17.55 -21.53 13.21
N ALA A 196 -16.97 -22.72 13.33
CA ALA A 196 -17.01 -23.50 14.58
C ALA A 196 -16.30 -22.77 15.73
N ALA A 197 -15.12 -22.19 15.46
CA ALA A 197 -14.40 -21.38 16.42
C ALA A 197 -15.18 -20.10 16.77
N ALA A 198 -15.67 -19.38 15.74
CA ALA A 198 -16.44 -18.17 15.93
C ALA A 198 -17.67 -18.39 16.84
N ARG A 199 -18.45 -19.46 16.64
CA ARG A 199 -19.62 -19.81 17.46
C ARG A 199 -19.28 -20.03 18.92
N LYS A 200 -18.15 -20.71 19.20
CA LYS A 200 -17.75 -21.05 20.56
C LYS A 200 -17.24 -19.85 21.34
N ILE A 201 -16.61 -18.89 20.66
CA ILE A 201 -15.96 -17.75 21.31
C ILE A 201 -16.86 -16.53 21.38
N ASN A 202 -17.78 -16.40 20.44
CA ASN A 202 -18.71 -15.27 20.34
C ASN A 202 -19.47 -15.04 21.65
N ASP A 203 -19.41 -13.81 22.16
CA ASP A 203 -20.07 -13.39 23.40
C ASP A 203 -20.62 -11.96 23.23
N PRO A 204 -21.80 -11.83 22.59
CA PRO A 204 -22.40 -10.52 22.30
C PRO A 204 -22.71 -9.71 23.56
N VAL A 205 -22.93 -10.37 24.70
CA VAL A 205 -23.19 -9.70 25.98
C VAL A 205 -21.94 -8.97 26.49
N LYS A 206 -20.76 -9.55 26.24
CA LYS A 206 -19.46 -8.94 26.54
C LYS A 206 -18.92 -8.07 25.40
N GLY A 207 -19.65 -7.96 24.30
CA GLY A 207 -19.20 -7.26 23.10
C GLY A 207 -18.03 -7.94 22.37
N ILE A 208 -17.88 -9.27 22.52
CA ILE A 208 -16.86 -10.08 21.85
C ILE A 208 -17.48 -10.76 20.62
N ALA A 209 -17.00 -10.41 19.45
CA ALA A 209 -17.39 -11.08 18.21
C ALA A 209 -16.51 -12.31 17.93
N GLY A 210 -17.10 -13.34 17.31
CA GLY A 210 -16.31 -14.48 16.84
C GLY A 210 -15.37 -14.11 15.71
N PHE A 211 -15.81 -13.26 14.79
CA PHE A 211 -15.05 -12.78 13.64
C PHE A 211 -15.34 -11.30 13.35
N ILE A 212 -14.31 -10.53 13.05
CA ILE A 212 -14.43 -9.11 12.67
C ILE A 212 -14.18 -8.98 11.16
N PRO A 213 -15.22 -8.81 10.34
CA PRO A 213 -15.09 -8.44 8.93
C PRO A 213 -14.95 -6.93 8.78
N MET A 214 -14.50 -6.47 7.62
CA MET A 214 -14.66 -5.08 7.20
C MET A 214 -16.00 -4.94 6.47
N GLY A 215 -16.83 -4.02 6.93
CA GLY A 215 -18.19 -3.81 6.39
C GLY A 215 -18.43 -2.43 5.80
N LYS A 216 -17.40 -1.56 5.73
CA LYS A 216 -17.52 -0.16 5.33
C LYS A 216 -16.69 0.14 4.09
N GLY A 217 -17.29 0.86 3.13
CA GLY A 217 -16.59 1.38 1.95
C GLY A 217 -15.98 0.28 1.07
N PRO A 218 -15.07 0.61 0.15
CA PRO A 218 -14.43 -0.35 -0.75
C PRO A 218 -13.72 -1.50 -0.01
N GLU A 219 -13.31 -1.28 1.23
CA GLU A 219 -12.67 -2.29 2.09
C GLU A 219 -13.57 -3.50 2.34
N ALA A 220 -14.90 -3.33 2.35
CA ALA A 220 -15.83 -4.45 2.47
C ALA A 220 -15.77 -5.38 1.25
N GLY A 221 -15.73 -4.81 0.05
CA GLY A 221 -15.58 -5.58 -1.19
C GLY A 221 -14.23 -6.26 -1.31
N TRP A 222 -13.16 -5.54 -0.93
CA TRP A 222 -11.81 -6.09 -0.86
C TRP A 222 -11.73 -7.27 0.13
N ASN A 223 -12.32 -7.13 1.31
CA ASN A 223 -12.36 -8.15 2.35
C ASN A 223 -13.13 -9.40 1.85
N TRP A 224 -14.30 -9.24 1.22
CA TRP A 224 -15.10 -10.32 0.65
C TRP A 224 -14.36 -11.05 -0.49
N THR A 225 -13.57 -10.36 -1.30
CA THR A 225 -12.84 -10.95 -2.44
C THR A 225 -11.88 -12.06 -2.00
N ASN A 226 -11.39 -12.03 -0.76
CA ASN A 226 -10.57 -13.12 -0.22
C ASN A 226 -11.36 -14.45 -0.14
N PHE A 227 -12.61 -14.40 0.25
CA PHE A 227 -13.46 -15.61 0.27
C PHE A 227 -13.84 -16.05 -1.14
N LEU A 228 -14.07 -15.12 -2.07
CA LEU A 228 -14.22 -15.46 -3.49
C LEU A 228 -13.01 -16.23 -4.00
N TYR A 229 -11.79 -15.75 -3.73
CA TYR A 229 -10.54 -16.39 -4.15
C TYR A 229 -10.33 -17.75 -3.46
N ALA A 230 -10.54 -17.83 -2.16
CA ALA A 230 -10.45 -19.09 -1.41
C ALA A 230 -11.46 -20.15 -1.89
N ALA A 231 -12.59 -19.71 -2.46
CA ALA A 231 -13.57 -20.59 -3.10
C ALA A 231 -13.20 -20.97 -4.56
N GLY A 232 -12.04 -20.53 -5.06
CA GLY A 232 -11.57 -20.81 -6.42
C GLY A 232 -12.16 -19.87 -7.49
N GLY A 233 -12.86 -18.80 -7.09
CA GLY A 233 -13.41 -17.81 -8.00
C GLY A 233 -12.39 -16.76 -8.44
N ASP A 234 -12.85 -15.88 -9.32
CA ASP A 234 -12.10 -14.71 -9.77
C ASP A 234 -13.02 -13.52 -9.99
N VAL A 235 -12.44 -12.31 -9.99
CA VAL A 235 -13.18 -11.07 -10.22
C VAL A 235 -13.48 -10.87 -11.70
N GLN A 236 -12.47 -11.03 -12.54
CA GLN A 236 -12.52 -10.69 -13.95
C GLN A 236 -11.58 -11.57 -14.80
N LYS A 237 -11.85 -11.61 -16.10
CA LYS A 237 -10.94 -12.18 -17.10
C LYS A 237 -10.86 -11.26 -18.32
N LEU A 238 -9.82 -11.42 -19.10
CA LEU A 238 -9.79 -10.88 -20.46
C LEU A 238 -10.41 -11.90 -21.44
N ASP A 239 -11.33 -11.45 -22.27
CA ASP A 239 -11.98 -12.28 -23.26
C ASP A 239 -12.18 -11.46 -24.55
N GLY A 240 -11.51 -11.86 -25.61
CA GLY A 240 -11.57 -11.13 -26.90
C GLY A 240 -11.17 -9.65 -26.82
N GLY A 241 -10.18 -9.29 -25.96
CA GLY A 241 -9.77 -7.91 -25.75
C GLY A 241 -10.72 -7.09 -24.89
N LYS A 242 -11.68 -7.72 -24.21
CA LYS A 242 -12.60 -7.06 -23.30
C LYS A 242 -12.42 -7.58 -21.88
N VAL A 243 -12.63 -6.72 -20.91
CA VAL A 243 -12.69 -7.12 -19.48
C VAL A 243 -14.07 -7.65 -19.18
N VAL A 244 -14.16 -8.90 -18.72
CA VAL A 244 -15.41 -9.56 -18.38
C VAL A 244 -15.43 -9.89 -16.90
N GLY A 245 -16.43 -9.42 -16.17
CA GLY A 245 -16.69 -9.78 -14.77
C GLY A 245 -17.13 -11.24 -14.64
N ILE A 246 -16.45 -12.00 -13.80
CA ILE A 246 -16.73 -13.43 -13.58
C ILE A 246 -16.98 -13.77 -12.11
N PHE A 247 -17.09 -12.79 -11.25
CA PHE A 247 -17.36 -13.00 -9.82
C PHE A 247 -18.80 -13.44 -9.53
N ASN A 248 -19.75 -13.25 -10.46
CA ASN A 248 -21.08 -13.86 -10.41
C ASN A 248 -20.97 -15.34 -10.78
N SER A 249 -20.55 -16.14 -9.84
CA SER A 249 -20.24 -17.56 -9.98
C SER A 249 -20.67 -18.33 -8.73
N ASP A 250 -20.62 -19.66 -8.78
CA ASP A 250 -20.86 -20.50 -7.60
C ASP A 250 -19.90 -20.15 -6.45
N ALA A 251 -18.63 -19.83 -6.76
CA ALA A 251 -17.66 -19.38 -5.76
C ALA A 251 -18.09 -18.06 -5.11
N GLY A 252 -18.54 -17.09 -5.92
CA GLY A 252 -19.07 -15.82 -5.43
C GLY A 252 -20.33 -15.99 -4.57
N LEU A 253 -21.24 -16.86 -4.99
CA LEU A 253 -22.45 -17.15 -4.21
C LEU A 253 -22.10 -17.77 -2.85
N LYS A 254 -21.22 -18.79 -2.82
CA LYS A 254 -20.72 -19.39 -1.55
C LYS A 254 -20.08 -18.37 -0.63
N ALA A 255 -19.30 -17.43 -1.18
CA ALA A 255 -18.70 -16.36 -0.39
C ALA A 255 -19.76 -15.42 0.22
N LEU A 256 -20.84 -15.10 -0.49
CA LEU A 256 -21.97 -14.33 0.07
C LEU A 256 -22.77 -15.13 1.11
N GLU A 257 -23.00 -16.41 0.87
CA GLU A 257 -23.64 -17.31 1.84
C GLU A 257 -22.85 -17.39 3.14
N PHE A 258 -21.52 -17.44 3.07
CA PHE A 258 -20.65 -17.40 4.24
C PHE A 258 -20.81 -16.09 5.03
N TYR A 259 -20.82 -14.94 4.36
CA TYR A 259 -21.05 -13.63 5.01
C TYR A 259 -22.46 -13.55 5.62
N LYS A 260 -23.46 -14.03 4.91
CA LYS A 260 -24.84 -14.10 5.44
C LYS A 260 -24.91 -14.98 6.68
N LYS A 261 -24.25 -16.13 6.69
CA LYS A 261 -24.20 -17.05 7.83
C LYS A 261 -23.52 -16.41 9.04
N LEU A 262 -22.41 -15.69 8.85
CA LEU A 262 -21.76 -14.91 9.91
C LEU A 262 -22.72 -13.88 10.53
N LYS A 263 -23.55 -13.23 9.71
CA LYS A 263 -24.53 -12.24 10.16
C LYS A 263 -25.74 -12.88 10.84
N ASP A 264 -26.34 -13.90 10.23
CA ASP A 264 -27.55 -14.55 10.73
C ASP A 264 -27.31 -15.22 12.09
N GLU A 265 -26.12 -15.79 12.28
CA GLU A 265 -25.70 -16.39 13.55
C GLU A 265 -25.13 -15.36 14.54
N ASN A 266 -25.16 -14.06 14.19
CA ASN A 266 -24.70 -12.96 15.04
C ASN A 266 -23.22 -13.10 15.50
N LEU A 267 -22.34 -13.62 14.63
CA LEU A 267 -20.94 -13.92 14.92
C LEU A 267 -20.00 -12.72 14.66
N ILE A 268 -20.53 -11.64 14.10
CA ILE A 268 -19.80 -10.39 13.80
C ILE A 268 -20.20 -9.28 14.77
N PRO A 269 -19.41 -8.19 14.90
CA PRO A 269 -19.78 -7.05 15.76
C PRO A 269 -21.17 -6.51 15.42
N GLN A 270 -21.93 -6.05 16.41
CA GLN A 270 -23.20 -5.36 16.16
C GLN A 270 -22.99 -4.13 15.26
N ASN A 271 -21.95 -3.34 15.53
CA ASN A 271 -21.46 -2.30 14.64
C ASN A 271 -20.48 -2.93 13.62
N TRP A 272 -21.00 -3.67 12.67
CA TRP A 272 -20.20 -4.33 11.63
C TRP A 272 -19.69 -3.38 10.54
N ALA A 273 -20.19 -2.13 10.46
CA ALA A 273 -19.76 -1.14 9.47
C ALA A 273 -18.39 -0.55 9.83
N LEU A 274 -17.41 -1.42 9.98
CA LEU A 274 -16.03 -1.08 10.32
C LEU A 274 -15.19 -0.93 9.06
N GLY A 275 -14.39 0.13 8.98
CA GLY A 275 -13.28 0.23 8.05
C GLY A 275 -12.05 -0.51 8.57
N TYR A 276 -10.95 -0.48 7.82
CA TYR A 276 -9.70 -1.18 8.16
C TYR A 276 -9.19 -0.81 9.56
N GLY A 277 -9.01 0.48 9.82
CA GLY A 277 -8.52 0.97 11.12
C GLY A 277 -9.47 0.65 12.28
N ASP A 278 -10.80 0.75 12.04
CA ASP A 278 -11.81 0.44 13.06
C ASP A 278 -11.80 -1.06 13.43
N ALA A 279 -11.63 -1.94 12.44
CA ALA A 279 -11.54 -3.39 12.64
C ALA A 279 -10.30 -3.77 13.46
N LEU A 280 -9.12 -3.18 13.14
CA LEU A 280 -7.90 -3.38 13.90
C LEU A 280 -8.02 -2.85 15.33
N SER A 281 -8.62 -1.67 15.50
CA SER A 281 -8.88 -1.09 16.83
C SER A 281 -9.82 -1.96 17.67
N ALA A 282 -10.89 -2.49 17.08
CA ALA A 282 -11.78 -3.41 17.79
C ALA A 282 -11.06 -4.70 18.20
N PHE A 283 -10.22 -5.24 17.33
CA PHE A 283 -9.42 -6.44 17.62
C PHE A 283 -8.37 -6.18 18.71
N SER A 284 -7.64 -5.08 18.65
CA SER A 284 -6.63 -4.70 19.65
C SER A 284 -7.22 -4.49 21.04
N GLN A 285 -8.49 -4.09 21.11
CA GLN A 285 -9.24 -3.97 22.38
C GLN A 285 -9.83 -5.30 22.88
N GLY A 286 -9.51 -6.43 22.23
CA GLY A 286 -10.04 -7.75 22.60
C GLY A 286 -11.52 -7.95 22.29
N ARG A 287 -12.12 -7.13 21.38
CA ARG A 287 -13.54 -7.24 21.01
C ARG A 287 -13.83 -8.25 19.91
N GLY A 288 -12.86 -9.07 19.56
CA GLY A 288 -13.05 -10.15 18.60
C GLY A 288 -11.98 -11.22 18.68
N ALA A 289 -12.38 -12.45 18.40
CA ALA A 289 -11.48 -13.59 18.44
C ALA A 289 -10.58 -13.69 17.21
N MET A 290 -11.10 -13.27 16.08
CA MET A 290 -10.46 -13.36 14.77
C MET A 290 -10.72 -12.10 13.96
N VAL A 291 -9.71 -11.62 13.24
CA VAL A 291 -9.83 -10.48 12.31
C VAL A 291 -9.09 -10.77 11.02
N MET A 292 -9.69 -10.43 9.88
CA MET A 292 -9.01 -10.51 8.59
C MET A 292 -8.23 -9.23 8.32
N CYS A 293 -6.95 -9.39 7.93
CA CYS A 293 -6.07 -8.25 7.71
C CYS A 293 -4.88 -8.66 6.85
N GLY A 294 -4.22 -7.68 6.23
CA GLY A 294 -2.97 -7.90 5.52
C GLY A 294 -1.82 -8.16 6.49
N SER A 295 -1.12 -9.26 6.29
CA SER A 295 0.11 -9.61 7.01
C SER A 295 0.05 -9.44 8.53
N GLY A 296 1.05 -8.83 9.14
CA GLY A 296 1.17 -8.69 10.59
C GLY A 296 0.44 -7.51 11.23
N ASN A 297 -0.31 -6.68 10.47
CA ASN A 297 -0.85 -5.42 10.99
C ASN A 297 -1.82 -5.62 12.19
N ALA A 298 -2.63 -6.67 12.18
CA ALA A 298 -3.52 -6.96 13.31
C ALA A 298 -2.73 -7.43 14.55
N ALA A 299 -1.66 -8.19 14.35
CA ALA A 299 -0.76 -8.59 15.44
C ALA A 299 -0.04 -7.37 16.01
N ASP A 300 0.44 -6.44 15.15
CA ASP A 300 1.07 -5.19 15.60
C ASP A 300 0.12 -4.35 16.44
N ALA A 301 -1.10 -4.09 15.95
CA ALA A 301 -2.11 -3.34 16.68
C ALA A 301 -2.46 -4.02 18.02
N ALA A 302 -2.68 -5.33 18.02
CA ALA A 302 -3.04 -6.07 19.25
C ALA A 302 -1.92 -6.07 20.28
N ILE A 303 -0.69 -6.30 19.86
CA ILE A 303 0.47 -6.42 20.77
C ILE A 303 0.93 -5.03 21.22
N ASN A 304 1.18 -4.12 20.28
CA ASN A 304 1.86 -2.85 20.57
C ASN A 304 0.93 -1.72 20.99
N GLU A 305 -0.35 -1.78 20.66
CA GLU A 305 -1.36 -0.79 21.05
C GLU A 305 -2.34 -1.37 22.07
N GLY A 306 -2.79 -2.61 21.87
CA GLY A 306 -3.73 -3.29 22.77
C GLY A 306 -3.10 -3.94 24.00
N GLY A 307 -1.77 -4.06 24.05
CA GLY A 307 -1.05 -4.67 25.18
C GLY A 307 -1.29 -6.18 25.32
N ILE A 308 -1.75 -6.83 24.26
CA ILE A 308 -1.93 -8.30 24.26
C ILE A 308 -0.55 -8.94 24.09
N SER A 309 -0.27 -10.01 24.86
CA SER A 309 1.02 -10.71 24.73
C SER A 309 1.23 -11.24 23.31
N LYS A 310 2.45 -11.17 22.82
CA LYS A 310 2.80 -11.73 21.49
C LYS A 310 2.59 -13.25 21.45
N GLU A 311 2.72 -13.93 22.57
CA GLU A 311 2.44 -15.35 22.73
C GLU A 311 0.95 -15.68 22.57
N ASP A 312 0.07 -14.68 22.78
CA ASP A 312 -1.38 -14.81 22.62
C ASP A 312 -1.88 -14.44 21.22
N MET A 313 -0.98 -14.06 20.32
CA MET A 313 -1.31 -13.79 18.90
C MET A 313 -0.78 -14.91 18.01
N VAL A 314 -1.55 -15.24 16.97
CA VAL A 314 -1.11 -16.11 15.89
C VAL A 314 -1.77 -15.67 14.59
N VAL A 315 -1.02 -15.75 13.50
CA VAL A 315 -1.49 -15.42 12.14
C VAL A 315 -1.72 -16.70 11.37
N TYR A 316 -2.89 -16.82 10.79
CA TYR A 316 -3.34 -17.95 9.98
C TYR A 316 -3.48 -17.55 8.51
N PRO A 317 -3.26 -18.46 7.54
CA PRO A 317 -3.63 -18.19 6.16
C PRO A 317 -5.15 -18.02 6.05
N MET A 318 -5.63 -17.51 4.93
CA MET A 318 -7.08 -17.55 4.65
C MET A 318 -7.59 -18.99 4.78
N PRO A 319 -8.77 -19.23 5.38
CA PRO A 319 -9.29 -20.57 5.47
C PRO A 319 -9.66 -21.10 4.07
N ALA A 320 -9.33 -22.34 3.79
CA ALA A 320 -9.75 -22.99 2.56
C ALA A 320 -11.28 -23.25 2.57
N LEU A 321 -11.92 -23.28 1.41
CA LEU A 321 -13.34 -23.62 1.34
C LEU A 321 -13.63 -25.02 1.92
N THR A 322 -12.75 -25.98 1.62
CA THR A 322 -12.83 -27.36 2.07
C THR A 322 -11.44 -27.88 2.44
N LYS A 323 -11.37 -28.95 3.23
CA LYS A 323 -10.12 -29.58 3.64
C LYS A 323 -9.26 -29.96 2.42
N GLY A 324 -7.97 -29.62 2.48
CA GLY A 324 -7.01 -29.81 1.38
C GLY A 324 -7.17 -28.83 0.22
N GLY A 325 -8.04 -27.83 0.36
CA GLY A 325 -8.18 -26.73 -0.57
C GLY A 325 -7.06 -25.70 -0.44
N LYS A 326 -7.08 -24.69 -1.32
CA LYS A 326 -6.10 -23.61 -1.30
C LYS A 326 -6.43 -22.56 -0.25
N HIS A 327 -5.39 -22.03 0.39
CA HIS A 327 -5.47 -20.92 1.35
C HIS A 327 -5.22 -19.59 0.64
N THR A 328 -6.03 -19.30 -0.38
CA THR A 328 -5.80 -18.15 -1.25
C THR A 328 -6.32 -16.86 -0.62
N GLY A 329 -5.41 -15.92 -0.38
CA GLY A 329 -5.73 -14.55 0.00
C GLY A 329 -5.34 -13.55 -1.09
N VAL A 330 -5.90 -12.36 -1.03
CA VAL A 330 -5.50 -11.26 -1.89
C VAL A 330 -4.02 -10.93 -1.63
N LEU A 331 -3.23 -10.92 -2.70
CA LEU A 331 -1.88 -10.39 -2.74
C LEU A 331 -1.96 -8.95 -3.18
N GLY A 332 -1.56 -8.04 -2.33
CA GLY A 332 -1.46 -6.62 -2.61
C GLY A 332 -0.10 -6.06 -2.22
N GLY A 333 0.06 -4.75 -2.33
CA GLY A 333 1.27 -4.04 -1.97
C GLY A 333 1.28 -2.61 -2.47
N ASN A 334 2.32 -1.89 -2.05
CA ASN A 334 2.58 -0.52 -2.47
C ASN A 334 3.80 -0.47 -3.40
N TYR A 335 3.75 0.44 -4.35
CA TYR A 335 4.75 0.57 -5.40
C TYR A 335 5.16 2.02 -5.55
N ARG A 336 6.44 2.27 -5.79
CA ARG A 336 6.91 3.57 -6.26
C ARG A 336 6.99 3.57 -7.77
N VAL A 337 6.43 4.62 -8.35
CA VAL A 337 6.37 4.83 -9.79
C VAL A 337 6.89 6.20 -10.15
N ILE A 338 7.31 6.38 -11.40
CA ILE A 338 7.90 7.62 -11.89
C ILE A 338 6.94 8.27 -12.89
N ASN A 339 6.75 9.58 -12.74
CA ASN A 339 5.93 10.39 -13.64
C ASN A 339 6.57 10.45 -15.03
N PRO A 340 5.89 10.02 -16.10
CA PRO A 340 6.44 9.98 -17.46
C PRO A 340 6.68 11.38 -18.07
N LYS A 341 6.08 12.41 -17.50
CA LYS A 341 6.26 13.81 -17.93
C LYS A 341 7.54 14.46 -17.40
N SER A 342 8.21 13.79 -16.46
CA SER A 342 9.55 14.19 -15.99
C SER A 342 10.58 13.96 -17.08
N ASP A 343 11.58 14.81 -17.18
CA ASP A 343 12.67 14.63 -18.15
C ASP A 343 13.54 13.41 -17.80
N LYS A 344 14.42 12.99 -18.72
CA LYS A 344 15.26 11.79 -18.53
C LYS A 344 16.19 11.87 -17.35
N ASP A 345 16.76 13.05 -17.06
CA ASP A 345 17.63 13.25 -15.90
C ASP A 345 16.82 13.10 -14.61
N GLN A 346 15.63 13.68 -14.57
CA GLN A 346 14.71 13.55 -13.44
C GLN A 346 14.26 12.09 -13.24
N GLN A 347 13.92 11.37 -14.30
CA GLN A 347 13.54 9.94 -14.22
C GLN A 347 14.70 9.09 -13.70
N THR A 348 15.93 9.35 -14.17
CA THR A 348 17.13 8.65 -13.71
C THR A 348 17.40 8.91 -12.24
N VAL A 349 17.30 10.16 -11.81
CA VAL A 349 17.49 10.54 -10.40
C VAL A 349 16.36 9.96 -9.53
N ALA A 350 15.11 10.00 -10.02
CA ALA A 350 13.98 9.42 -9.32
C ALA A 350 14.13 7.90 -9.10
N PHE A 351 14.61 7.17 -10.11
CA PHE A 351 14.89 5.74 -9.96
C PHE A 351 15.97 5.49 -8.89
N LYS A 352 17.08 6.24 -8.92
CA LYS A 352 18.11 6.16 -7.88
C LYS A 352 17.56 6.50 -6.48
N TRP A 353 16.72 7.53 -6.38
CA TRP A 353 16.05 7.91 -5.14
C TRP A 353 15.11 6.82 -4.63
N ILE A 354 14.32 6.19 -5.52
CA ILE A 354 13.44 5.09 -5.14
C ILE A 354 14.24 3.93 -4.55
N THR A 355 15.36 3.57 -5.17
CA THR A 355 16.14 2.37 -4.85
C THR A 355 17.32 2.60 -3.89
N ASP A 356 17.57 3.84 -3.44
CA ASP A 356 18.76 4.21 -2.62
C ASP A 356 18.88 3.43 -1.30
N GLU A 357 17.76 3.04 -0.71
CA GLU A 357 17.73 2.31 0.56
C GLU A 357 17.52 0.80 0.40
N TYR A 358 17.33 0.32 -0.85
CA TYR A 358 17.10 -1.11 -1.11
C TYR A 358 18.40 -1.90 -1.03
N PHE A 359 18.37 -3.06 -0.40
CA PHE A 359 19.49 -4.00 -0.27
C PHE A 359 20.74 -3.41 0.40
N THR A 360 20.59 -2.39 1.23
CA THR A 360 21.71 -1.70 1.88
C THR A 360 21.91 -2.14 3.32
N ASP A 361 23.16 -2.04 3.78
CA ASP A 361 23.46 -2.23 5.20
C ASP A 361 22.79 -1.12 6.06
N ASP A 362 22.55 0.07 5.49
CA ASP A 362 21.79 1.14 6.17
C ASP A 362 20.37 0.72 6.50
N PHE A 363 19.68 -0.03 5.60
CA PHE A 363 18.37 -0.62 5.88
C PHE A 363 18.46 -1.61 7.04
N LEU A 364 19.44 -2.52 7.04
CA LEU A 364 19.63 -3.50 8.11
C LEU A 364 19.95 -2.82 9.45
N ASN A 365 20.78 -1.78 9.44
CA ASN A 365 21.11 -0.97 10.62
C ASN A 365 19.89 -0.21 11.14
N SER A 366 19.07 0.35 10.26
CA SER A 366 17.81 1.01 10.63
C SER A 366 16.81 0.02 11.23
N THR A 367 16.67 -1.16 10.64
CA THR A 367 15.84 -2.25 11.19
C THR A 367 16.34 -2.69 12.56
N LYS A 368 17.66 -2.89 12.72
CA LYS A 368 18.27 -3.21 14.01
C LYS A 368 17.91 -2.14 15.05
N LYS A 369 18.13 -0.88 14.72
CA LYS A 369 17.81 0.25 15.61
C LYS A 369 16.33 0.27 15.98
N GLU A 370 15.42 0.04 15.03
CA GLU A 370 13.99 -0.03 15.30
C GLU A 370 13.65 -1.16 16.27
N ILE A 371 14.20 -2.36 16.08
CA ILE A 371 14.00 -3.49 17.00
C ILE A 371 14.46 -3.13 18.41
N GLU A 372 15.65 -2.52 18.55
CA GLU A 372 16.23 -2.11 19.83
C GLU A 372 15.41 -0.98 20.48
N ASP A 373 15.01 0.04 19.72
CA ASP A 373 14.14 1.13 20.21
C ASP A 373 12.76 0.60 20.66
N ARG A 374 12.18 -0.35 19.93
CA ARG A 374 10.94 -1.03 20.35
C ARG A 374 11.14 -1.82 21.65
N LYS A 375 12.28 -2.52 21.79
CA LYS A 375 12.61 -3.27 23.00
C LYS A 375 12.69 -2.37 24.23
N THR A 376 13.33 -1.20 24.13
CA THR A 376 13.41 -0.24 25.25
C THR A 376 12.05 0.30 25.68
N LYS A 377 11.07 0.29 24.78
CA LYS A 377 9.67 0.70 25.00
C LYS A 377 8.75 -0.47 25.35
N ASN A 378 9.31 -1.65 25.62
CA ASN A 378 8.55 -2.89 25.81
C ASN A 378 7.59 -3.20 24.65
N ARG A 379 8.03 -2.93 23.42
CA ARG A 379 7.29 -3.19 22.18
C ARG A 379 7.94 -4.30 21.36
N VAL A 380 7.12 -4.95 20.54
CA VAL A 380 7.50 -6.05 19.66
C VAL A 380 7.69 -5.53 18.24
N TYR A 381 8.74 -5.95 17.57
CA TYR A 381 8.91 -5.73 16.14
C TYR A 381 8.13 -6.80 15.37
N ILE A 382 7.27 -6.39 14.46
CA ILE A 382 6.47 -7.29 13.61
C ILE A 382 7.05 -7.20 12.19
N PRO A 383 7.84 -8.19 11.76
CA PRO A 383 8.39 -8.19 10.40
C PRO A 383 7.28 -8.39 9.37
N GLN A 384 7.50 -7.93 8.14
CA GLN A 384 6.64 -8.30 7.02
C GLN A 384 6.91 -9.78 6.66
N PRO A 385 5.87 -10.62 6.52
CA PRO A 385 6.08 -12.02 6.17
C PRO A 385 6.41 -12.21 4.67
N ILE A 386 6.17 -11.22 3.84
CA ILE A 386 6.60 -11.16 2.46
C ILE A 386 7.33 -9.83 2.19
N ASN A 387 8.52 -9.91 1.66
CA ASN A 387 9.41 -8.78 1.44
C ASN A 387 9.61 -8.51 -0.06
N TYR A 388 10.04 -7.31 -0.42
CA TYR A 388 10.36 -6.97 -1.82
C TYR A 388 11.61 -7.72 -2.34
N TRP A 389 12.41 -8.31 -1.46
CA TRP A 389 13.56 -9.17 -1.80
C TRP A 389 13.20 -10.65 -1.74
N LYS A 390 13.99 -11.47 -2.43
CA LYS A 390 13.96 -12.93 -2.29
C LYS A 390 14.63 -13.33 -0.98
N ASP A 391 14.00 -14.15 -0.17
CA ASP A 391 14.59 -14.65 1.08
C ASP A 391 15.88 -15.47 0.84
N SER A 392 16.00 -16.08 -0.35
CA SER A 392 17.20 -16.79 -0.78
C SER A 392 18.37 -15.88 -1.17
N SER A 393 18.15 -14.58 -1.38
CA SER A 393 19.21 -13.61 -1.68
C SER A 393 20.15 -13.44 -0.47
N ASP A 394 21.35 -12.94 -0.71
CA ASP A 394 22.28 -12.67 0.39
C ASP A 394 21.75 -11.61 1.36
N PHE A 395 21.00 -10.65 0.84
CA PHE A 395 20.33 -9.66 1.68
C PHE A 395 19.21 -10.28 2.52
N GLY A 396 18.38 -11.13 1.92
CA GLY A 396 17.32 -11.85 2.63
C GLY A 396 17.85 -12.70 3.78
N LYS A 397 18.96 -13.41 3.57
CA LYS A 397 19.66 -14.17 4.63
C LYS A 397 20.14 -13.26 5.76
N LYS A 398 20.84 -12.14 5.42
CA LYS A 398 21.30 -11.15 6.41
C LYS A 398 20.14 -10.61 7.24
N TYR A 399 19.00 -10.32 6.61
CA TYR A 399 17.79 -9.84 7.31
C TYR A 399 17.23 -10.90 8.26
N THR A 400 17.10 -12.15 7.80
CA THR A 400 16.65 -13.26 8.64
C THR A 400 17.56 -13.49 9.84
N ASP A 401 18.88 -13.47 9.63
CA ASP A 401 19.89 -13.60 10.68
C ASP A 401 19.83 -12.43 11.68
N LEU A 402 19.53 -11.23 11.20
CA LEU A 402 19.32 -10.07 12.07
C LEU A 402 18.12 -10.29 12.99
N LEU A 403 16.97 -10.67 12.43
CA LEU A 403 15.74 -10.90 13.21
C LEU A 403 15.91 -12.00 14.27
N ALA A 404 16.63 -13.05 13.94
CA ALA A 404 16.87 -14.20 14.83
C ALA A 404 17.60 -13.85 16.14
N LYS A 405 18.33 -12.72 16.17
CA LYS A 405 19.11 -12.27 17.34
C LYS A 405 18.25 -11.65 18.45
N TYR A 406 16.97 -11.37 18.18
CA TYR A 406 16.13 -10.59 19.09
C TYR A 406 14.91 -11.38 19.57
N ASP A 407 14.66 -11.31 20.88
CA ASP A 407 13.52 -11.94 21.55
C ASP A 407 12.22 -11.14 21.42
N ASN A 408 12.31 -9.85 21.13
CA ASN A 408 11.17 -8.96 20.90
C ASN A 408 10.75 -8.87 19.43
N VAL A 409 11.09 -9.88 18.61
CA VAL A 409 10.59 -10.02 17.25
C VAL A 409 9.44 -11.02 17.23
N PHE A 410 8.35 -10.67 16.55
CA PHE A 410 7.22 -11.57 16.34
C PHE A 410 7.63 -12.66 15.32
N LYS A 411 7.28 -13.90 15.64
CA LYS A 411 7.60 -15.04 14.78
C LYS A 411 6.31 -15.61 14.19
N TYR A 412 6.27 -15.68 12.89
CA TYR A 412 5.21 -16.39 12.18
C TYR A 412 5.43 -17.89 12.28
N ASP A 413 4.31 -18.64 12.30
CA ASP A 413 4.37 -20.09 12.21
C ASP A 413 4.92 -20.48 10.80
N PRO A 414 5.92 -21.37 10.70
CA PRO A 414 6.43 -21.82 9.42
C PRO A 414 5.38 -22.45 8.51
N GLN A 415 4.33 -23.06 9.07
CA GLN A 415 3.23 -23.63 8.29
C GLN A 415 2.41 -22.54 7.58
N LEU A 416 2.26 -21.35 8.17
CA LEU A 416 1.62 -20.21 7.49
C LEU A 416 2.27 -19.97 6.13
N LEU A 417 3.60 -19.85 6.10
CA LEU A 417 4.36 -19.52 4.90
C LEU A 417 4.33 -20.64 3.85
N SER A 418 4.11 -21.88 4.28
CA SER A 418 4.01 -23.03 3.36
C SER A 418 2.60 -23.22 2.78
N LEU A 419 1.57 -22.75 3.48
CA LEU A 419 0.15 -22.94 3.09
C LEU A 419 -0.41 -21.74 2.34
N TRP A 420 0.09 -20.55 2.63
CA TRP A 420 -0.50 -19.36 2.07
C TRP A 420 -0.29 -19.27 0.55
N ASP A 421 -1.36 -18.89 -0.14
CA ASP A 421 -1.40 -18.71 -1.59
C ASP A 421 -1.83 -17.26 -1.88
N GLY A 422 -0.96 -16.47 -2.49
CA GLY A 422 -1.21 -15.06 -2.80
C GLY A 422 -1.71 -14.89 -4.23
N LYS A 423 -2.97 -14.47 -4.37
CA LYS A 423 -3.54 -14.13 -5.67
C LYS A 423 -3.57 -12.62 -5.86
N PRO A 424 -2.97 -12.09 -6.94
CA PRO A 424 -3.02 -10.67 -7.24
C PRO A 424 -4.45 -10.13 -7.31
N GLU A 425 -4.63 -8.88 -6.95
CA GLU A 425 -5.89 -8.16 -7.10
C GLU A 425 -6.29 -8.04 -8.57
N ALA A 426 -7.57 -7.75 -8.81
CA ALA A 426 -8.09 -7.49 -10.14
C ALA A 426 -7.29 -6.37 -10.84
N GLN A 427 -6.87 -6.59 -12.09
CA GLN A 427 -5.99 -5.67 -12.82
C GLN A 427 -6.71 -4.43 -13.37
N TYR A 428 -8.03 -4.50 -13.52
CA TYR A 428 -8.82 -3.43 -14.12
C TYR A 428 -9.88 -2.96 -13.15
N GLU A 429 -9.82 -1.66 -12.81
CA GLU A 429 -10.83 -0.93 -12.05
C GLU A 429 -11.25 -1.62 -10.73
N ALA A 430 -10.32 -2.27 -10.05
CA ALA A 430 -10.57 -3.03 -8.82
C ALA A 430 -11.28 -2.19 -7.74
N GLN A 431 -10.94 -0.91 -7.60
CA GLN A 431 -11.53 -0.03 -6.60
C GLN A 431 -13.03 0.23 -6.85
N LYS A 432 -13.45 0.31 -8.11
CA LYS A 432 -14.87 0.46 -8.46
C LYS A 432 -15.64 -0.84 -8.23
N TYR A 433 -15.02 -1.98 -8.56
CA TYR A 433 -15.57 -3.28 -8.21
C TYR A 433 -15.72 -3.45 -6.69
N TYR A 434 -14.70 -3.12 -5.91
CA TYR A 434 -14.79 -3.17 -4.44
C TYR A 434 -15.90 -2.28 -3.88
N THR A 435 -16.09 -1.10 -4.45
CA THR A 435 -17.18 -0.19 -4.08
C THR A 435 -18.55 -0.83 -4.33
N GLU A 436 -18.75 -1.48 -5.46
CA GLU A 436 -20.04 -2.13 -5.74
C GLU A 436 -20.27 -3.35 -4.85
N MET A 437 -19.22 -4.16 -4.62
CA MET A 437 -19.34 -5.29 -3.68
C MET A 437 -19.57 -4.83 -2.23
N ALA A 438 -19.08 -3.67 -1.83
CA ALA A 438 -19.43 -3.09 -0.54
C ALA A 438 -20.93 -2.85 -0.40
N ASN A 439 -21.61 -2.37 -1.45
CA ASN A 439 -23.07 -2.21 -1.47
C ASN A 439 -23.78 -3.55 -1.29
N VAL A 440 -23.27 -4.61 -1.96
CA VAL A 440 -23.81 -5.97 -1.80
C VAL A 440 -23.66 -6.46 -0.36
N ILE A 441 -22.47 -6.33 0.24
CA ILE A 441 -22.19 -6.75 1.62
C ILE A 441 -23.06 -5.99 2.61
N GLN A 442 -23.21 -4.68 2.45
CA GLN A 442 -24.12 -3.89 3.29
C GLN A 442 -25.55 -4.39 3.19
N LYS A 443 -26.01 -4.71 1.97
CA LYS A 443 -27.35 -5.28 1.77
C LYS A 443 -27.49 -6.64 2.46
N VAL A 444 -26.49 -7.52 2.35
CA VAL A 444 -26.46 -8.82 3.05
C VAL A 444 -26.54 -8.66 4.56
N PHE A 445 -25.89 -7.65 5.12
CA PHE A 445 -25.84 -7.43 6.57
C PHE A 445 -27.07 -6.68 7.12
N THR A 446 -27.84 -5.98 6.26
CA THR A 446 -28.99 -5.18 6.70
C THR A 446 -30.34 -5.80 6.35
N THR A 447 -30.40 -6.68 5.34
CA THR A 447 -31.66 -7.27 4.85
C THR A 447 -31.77 -8.72 5.29
N LYS A 448 -32.83 -9.06 6.02
CA LYS A 448 -33.04 -10.42 6.57
C LYS A 448 -33.16 -11.48 5.48
N ASP A 449 -34.04 -11.26 4.52
CA ASP A 449 -34.39 -12.24 3.46
C ASP A 449 -33.83 -11.77 2.11
N VAL A 450 -32.53 -11.46 2.06
CA VAL A 450 -31.86 -11.03 0.85
C VAL A 450 -31.70 -12.19 -0.14
N ASP A 451 -32.12 -11.98 -1.38
CA ASP A 451 -31.82 -12.91 -2.49
C ASP A 451 -30.34 -12.67 -2.90
N LEU A 452 -29.46 -13.54 -2.41
CA LEU A 452 -28.01 -13.45 -2.63
C LEU A 452 -27.64 -13.61 -4.10
N LYS A 453 -28.31 -14.52 -4.82
CA LYS A 453 -28.06 -14.76 -6.23
C LYS A 453 -28.44 -13.54 -7.06
N LYS A 454 -29.63 -12.98 -6.79
CA LYS A 454 -30.06 -11.74 -7.44
C LYS A 454 -29.12 -10.57 -7.12
N ALA A 455 -28.74 -10.39 -5.86
CA ALA A 455 -27.84 -9.32 -5.43
C ALA A 455 -26.50 -9.41 -6.14
N LEU A 456 -25.91 -10.61 -6.25
CA LEU A 456 -24.65 -10.84 -6.95
C LEU A 456 -24.79 -10.62 -8.46
N THR A 457 -25.89 -11.05 -9.06
CA THR A 457 -26.18 -10.88 -10.49
C THR A 457 -26.36 -9.39 -10.83
N ASP A 458 -27.14 -8.67 -10.03
CA ASP A 458 -27.36 -7.22 -10.23
C ASP A 458 -26.04 -6.46 -10.15
N ALA A 459 -25.20 -6.76 -9.15
CA ALA A 459 -23.87 -6.15 -9.00
C ALA A 459 -22.95 -6.49 -10.17
N SER A 460 -22.94 -7.75 -10.63
CA SER A 460 -22.13 -8.17 -11.78
C SER A 460 -22.53 -7.42 -13.06
N ASN A 461 -23.83 -7.32 -13.33
CA ASN A 461 -24.34 -6.59 -14.49
C ASN A 461 -23.95 -5.11 -14.40
N LYS A 462 -24.09 -4.49 -13.23
CA LYS A 462 -23.74 -3.10 -13.02
C LYS A 462 -22.23 -2.85 -13.21
N VAL A 463 -21.38 -3.68 -12.59
CA VAL A 463 -19.93 -3.58 -12.75
C VAL A 463 -19.54 -3.80 -14.22
N GLN A 464 -20.16 -4.75 -14.92
CA GLN A 464 -19.89 -4.96 -16.33
C GLN A 464 -20.21 -3.72 -17.15
N THR A 465 -21.43 -3.20 -17.07
CA THR A 465 -21.90 -2.10 -17.93
C THR A 465 -21.32 -0.74 -17.55
N GLU A 466 -21.17 -0.45 -16.25
CA GLU A 466 -20.75 0.85 -15.78
C GLU A 466 -19.23 0.99 -15.62
N VAL A 467 -18.50 -0.14 -15.52
CA VAL A 467 -17.07 -0.17 -15.23
C VAL A 467 -16.29 -0.89 -16.33
N PHE A 468 -16.51 -2.21 -16.50
CA PHE A 468 -15.62 -3.02 -17.35
C PHE A 468 -15.80 -2.77 -18.84
N ASP A 469 -17.02 -2.52 -19.33
CA ASP A 469 -17.26 -2.18 -20.74
C ASP A 469 -16.62 -0.83 -21.14
N LYS A 470 -16.23 -0.01 -20.19
CA LYS A 470 -15.55 1.26 -20.43
C LYS A 470 -14.03 1.14 -20.42
N VAL A 471 -13.50 -0.01 -20.05
CA VAL A 471 -12.06 -0.28 -20.07
C VAL A 471 -11.62 -0.53 -21.51
N LYS A 472 -10.67 0.28 -21.98
CA LYS A 472 -9.97 0.04 -23.25
C LYS A 472 -8.74 -0.80 -22.92
N VAL A 473 -8.71 -2.02 -23.44
CA VAL A 473 -7.54 -2.90 -23.36
C VAL A 473 -6.71 -2.66 -24.62
N GLU A 474 -5.50 -2.09 -24.48
CA GLU A 474 -4.54 -1.93 -25.57
C GLU A 474 -3.61 -3.15 -25.68
#